data_f57698f4859ef7eeeb0defb3e486c83b
#
_entry.id   f57698f4859ef7eeeb0defb3e486c83b
#
_cell.length_a   1.000
_cell.length_b   1.000
_cell.length_c   1.000
_cell.angle_alpha   90.00
_cell.angle_beta   90.00
_cell.angle_gamma   90.00
#
_symmetry.space_group_name_H-M   'P 1'
#
loop_
_entity.id
_entity.type
_entity.pdbx_description
1 polymer ?
#
loop_
_entity_poly.entity_id
_entity_poly.type
_entity_poly.pdbx_seq_one_letter_code
_entity_poly.pdbx_strand_id
1 'polypeptide(L)'
;MFNYFEIAVKEADPWTVMSSYNLINGQHTSESYELLTGILRAEWGYKGMVVTDWGVKNDPVKEVKAGNDMKMHCGYPEDLKVGYDKGDITRADLELCVKRILEMFMKLA
;
A
#
# COMPACT_ATOMS: atom_id res chain seq x y z
N MET A 1 -18.18 7.86 -6.16
CA MET A 1 -17.60 6.66 -6.78
C MET A 1 -17.12 5.65 -5.74
N PHE A 2 -16.45 6.04 -4.66
CA PHE A 2 -15.91 5.12 -3.66
C PHE A 2 -16.76 4.94 -2.41
N ASN A 3 -18.06 5.27 -2.47
CA ASN A 3 -18.93 5.31 -1.29
C ASN A 3 -18.94 4.03 -0.45
N TYR A 4 -19.01 2.88 -1.10
CA TYR A 4 -19.06 1.59 -0.40
C TYR A 4 -17.72 1.29 0.32
N PHE A 5 -16.61 1.56 -0.34
CA PHE A 5 -15.28 1.39 0.26
C PHE A 5 -15.05 2.39 1.40
N GLU A 6 -15.44 3.63 1.21
CA GLU A 6 -15.34 4.67 2.24
C GLU A 6 -16.11 4.29 3.51
N ILE A 7 -17.35 3.85 3.36
CA ILE A 7 -18.19 3.40 4.47
C ILE A 7 -17.54 2.21 5.18
N ALA A 8 -17.09 1.20 4.41
CA ALA A 8 -16.43 0.03 4.97
C ALA A 8 -15.18 0.38 5.76
N VAL A 9 -14.33 1.26 5.23
CA VAL A 9 -13.10 1.69 5.90
C VAL A 9 -13.41 2.48 7.17
N LYS A 10 -14.31 3.45 7.09
CA LYS A 10 -14.61 4.33 8.23
C LYS A 10 -15.41 3.65 9.33
N GLU A 11 -16.35 2.79 8.99
CA GLU A 11 -17.25 2.18 9.96
C GLU A 11 -16.77 0.83 10.49
N ALA A 12 -16.19 -0.01 9.62
CA ALA A 12 -15.70 -1.33 10.03
C ALA A 12 -14.25 -1.33 10.53
N ASP A 13 -13.47 -0.31 10.19
CA ASP A 13 -12.06 -0.18 10.55
C ASP A 13 -11.26 -1.47 10.28
N PRO A 14 -11.24 -1.96 9.02
CA PRO A 14 -10.56 -3.20 8.70
C PRO A 14 -9.06 -3.10 8.98
N TRP A 15 -8.45 -4.20 9.40
CA TRP A 15 -7.02 -4.22 9.68
C TRP A 15 -6.16 -4.18 8.43
N THR A 16 -6.68 -4.71 7.32
CA THR A 16 -6.00 -4.73 6.03
C THR A 16 -6.94 -4.34 4.90
N VAL A 17 -6.37 -3.71 3.88
CA VAL A 17 -7.06 -3.38 2.63
C VAL A 17 -6.17 -3.87 1.49
N MET A 18 -6.77 -4.44 0.45
CA MET A 18 -6.05 -4.90 -0.73
C MET A 18 -6.20 -3.91 -1.88
N SER A 19 -5.09 -3.52 -2.49
CA SER A 19 -5.12 -2.81 -3.76
C SER A 19 -5.42 -3.79 -4.90
N SER A 20 -5.77 -3.29 -6.08
CA SER A 20 -6.32 -4.12 -7.15
C SER A 20 -5.44 -4.11 -8.40
N TYR A 21 -5.79 -4.96 -9.38
CA TYR A 21 -5.09 -5.03 -10.67
C TYR A 21 -5.41 -3.88 -11.61
N ASN A 22 -6.61 -3.34 -11.50
CA ASN A 22 -7.15 -2.44 -12.51
C ASN A 22 -6.51 -1.06 -12.51
N LEU A 23 -6.79 -0.34 -13.59
CA LEU A 23 -6.39 1.05 -13.76
C LEU A 23 -7.52 1.99 -13.34
N ILE A 24 -7.15 3.10 -12.70
CA ILE A 24 -8.04 4.24 -12.49
C ILE A 24 -7.36 5.45 -13.11
N ASN A 25 -8.02 6.10 -14.07
CA ASN A 25 -7.47 7.23 -14.80
C ASN A 25 -6.08 6.93 -15.42
N GLY A 26 -5.92 5.71 -15.95
CA GLY A 26 -4.69 5.30 -16.62
C GLY A 26 -3.54 4.89 -15.71
N GLN A 27 -3.73 4.90 -14.39
CA GLN A 27 -2.73 4.49 -13.43
C GLN A 27 -3.18 3.25 -12.66
N HIS A 28 -2.28 2.28 -12.47
CA HIS A 28 -2.57 1.12 -11.64
C HIS A 28 -2.88 1.55 -10.20
N THR A 29 -3.92 0.97 -9.63
CA THR A 29 -4.34 1.31 -8.26
C THR A 29 -3.24 1.05 -7.24
N SER A 30 -2.46 -0.01 -7.41
CA SER A 30 -1.34 -0.34 -6.51
C SER A 30 -0.18 0.67 -6.59
N GLU A 31 -0.09 1.44 -7.68
CA GLU A 31 0.95 2.48 -7.86
C GLU A 31 0.43 3.90 -7.61
N SER A 32 -0.84 4.05 -7.23
CA SER A 32 -1.48 5.36 -7.07
C SER A 32 -1.31 5.93 -5.67
N TYR A 33 -0.39 6.86 -5.52
CA TYR A 33 -0.21 7.63 -4.29
C TYR A 33 -1.48 8.40 -3.92
N GLU A 34 -2.12 9.02 -4.91
CA GLU A 34 -3.36 9.77 -4.70
C GLU A 34 -4.45 8.89 -4.08
N LEU A 35 -4.61 7.67 -4.60
CA LEU A 35 -5.63 6.74 -4.10
C LEU A 35 -5.27 6.19 -2.71
N LEU A 36 -4.08 5.61 -2.57
CA LEU A 36 -3.71 4.85 -1.37
C LEU A 36 -3.27 5.74 -0.21
N THR A 37 -2.55 6.82 -0.49
CA THR A 37 -2.13 7.75 0.55
C THR A 37 -3.05 8.95 0.64
N GLY A 38 -3.38 9.58 -0.47
CA GLY A 38 -4.21 10.79 -0.49
C GLY A 38 -5.64 10.54 -0.02
N ILE A 39 -6.33 9.60 -0.62
CA ILE A 39 -7.74 9.32 -0.30
C ILE A 39 -7.85 8.36 0.88
N LEU A 40 -7.32 7.14 0.74
CA LEU A 40 -7.50 6.10 1.75
C LEU A 40 -6.95 6.51 3.12
N ARG A 41 -5.70 6.98 3.17
CA ARG A 41 -5.04 7.28 4.45
C ARG A 41 -5.28 8.70 4.94
N ALA A 42 -5.09 9.71 4.09
CA ALA A 42 -5.22 11.10 4.51
C ALA A 42 -6.70 11.53 4.63
N GLU A 43 -7.51 11.28 3.62
CA GLU A 43 -8.90 11.74 3.60
C GLU A 43 -9.81 10.87 4.47
N TRP A 44 -9.70 9.53 4.36
CA TRP A 44 -10.54 8.60 5.14
C TRP A 44 -9.94 8.23 6.50
N GLY A 45 -8.69 8.58 6.76
CA GLY A 45 -8.05 8.32 8.05
C GLY A 45 -7.64 6.87 8.29
N TYR A 46 -7.51 6.07 7.23
CA TYR A 46 -7.14 4.66 7.35
C TYR A 46 -5.71 4.50 7.91
N LYS A 47 -5.55 3.73 8.96
CA LYS A 47 -4.26 3.50 9.63
C LYS A 47 -3.73 2.08 9.51
N GLY A 48 -4.46 1.20 8.86
CA GLY A 48 -4.08 -0.20 8.72
C GLY A 48 -3.06 -0.46 7.61
N MET A 49 -2.85 -1.74 7.36
CA MET A 49 -1.93 -2.22 6.33
C MET A 49 -2.62 -2.30 4.97
N VAL A 50 -1.89 -1.99 3.90
CA VAL A 50 -2.32 -2.22 2.52
C VAL A 50 -1.46 -3.32 1.91
N VAL A 51 -2.09 -4.30 1.30
CA VAL A 51 -1.46 -5.41 0.60
C VAL A 51 -1.82 -5.34 -0.88
N THR A 52 -0.91 -5.72 -1.78
CA THR A 52 -1.24 -5.82 -3.19
C THR A 52 -2.08 -7.04 -3.48
N ASP A 53 -2.79 -7.04 -4.60
CA ASP A 53 -3.42 -8.25 -5.11
C ASP A 53 -2.34 -9.27 -5.51
N TRP A 54 -2.73 -10.54 -5.61
CA TRP A 54 -1.82 -11.66 -5.79
C TRP A 54 -1.17 -11.66 -7.17
N GLY A 55 0.17 -11.67 -7.20
CA GLY A 55 0.91 -11.76 -8.45
C GLY A 55 0.88 -10.52 -9.33
N VAL A 56 0.52 -9.37 -8.79
CA VAL A 56 0.56 -8.12 -9.55
C VAL A 56 1.99 -7.80 -9.99
N LYS A 57 2.17 -7.49 -11.28
CA LYS A 57 3.49 -7.26 -11.89
C LYS A 57 3.79 -5.77 -12.10
N ASN A 58 3.43 -4.96 -11.14
CA ASN A 58 3.73 -3.53 -11.17
C ASN A 58 5.09 -3.25 -10.55
N ASP A 59 5.54 -2.00 -10.68
CA ASP A 59 6.83 -1.56 -10.15
C ASP A 59 6.81 -1.54 -8.60
N PRO A 60 7.62 -2.40 -7.92
CA PRO A 60 7.62 -2.47 -6.46
C PRO A 60 7.99 -1.15 -5.78
N VAL A 61 8.87 -0.36 -6.40
CA VAL A 61 9.29 0.95 -5.89
C VAL A 61 8.10 1.92 -5.88
N LYS A 62 7.35 1.97 -6.99
CA LYS A 62 6.15 2.80 -7.07
C LYS A 62 5.08 2.36 -6.11
N GLU A 63 4.92 1.06 -5.93
CA GLU A 63 3.95 0.49 -4.99
C GLU A 63 4.26 0.89 -3.53
N VAL A 64 5.52 0.81 -3.12
CA VAL A 64 5.95 1.27 -1.80
C VAL A 64 5.66 2.76 -1.62
N LYS A 65 6.04 3.57 -2.59
CA LYS A 65 5.79 5.02 -2.54
C LYS A 65 4.31 5.37 -2.53
N ALA A 66 3.49 4.57 -3.20
CA ALA A 66 2.04 4.78 -3.23
C ALA A 66 1.37 4.49 -1.89
N GLY A 67 1.93 3.59 -1.10
CA GLY A 67 1.37 3.25 0.21
C GLY A 67 0.99 1.78 0.40
N ASN A 68 1.42 0.87 -0.49
CA ASN A 68 1.35 -0.56 -0.19
C ASN A 68 2.45 -0.92 0.80
N ASP A 69 2.11 -1.79 1.74
CA ASP A 69 3.01 -2.22 2.79
C ASP A 69 3.56 -3.62 2.53
N MET A 70 2.80 -4.47 1.85
CA MET A 70 3.19 -5.83 1.52
C MET A 70 2.81 -6.19 0.09
N LYS A 71 3.77 -6.74 -0.66
CA LYS A 71 3.51 -7.22 -2.02
C LYS A 71 3.30 -8.72 -2.03
N MET A 72 2.17 -9.14 -2.56
CA MET A 72 1.81 -10.55 -2.68
C MET A 72 2.08 -11.02 -4.11
N HIS A 73 2.59 -12.22 -4.33
CA HIS A 73 3.07 -13.20 -3.36
C HIS A 73 4.58 -13.13 -3.20
N CYS A 74 5.26 -12.40 -4.07
CA CYS A 74 6.70 -12.25 -4.10
C CYS A 74 7.06 -10.76 -3.99
N GLY A 75 7.97 -10.43 -3.09
CA GLY A 75 8.27 -9.03 -2.73
C GLY A 75 9.29 -8.33 -3.61
N TYR A 76 9.99 -9.05 -4.48
CA TYR A 76 11.05 -8.51 -5.34
C TYR A 76 12.05 -7.62 -4.58
N PRO A 77 12.73 -8.16 -3.55
CA PRO A 77 13.63 -7.36 -2.70
C PRO A 77 14.80 -6.76 -3.46
N GLU A 78 15.25 -7.41 -4.52
CA GLU A 78 16.33 -6.91 -5.37
C GLU A 78 15.94 -5.59 -6.06
N ASP A 79 14.71 -5.50 -6.54
CA ASP A 79 14.20 -4.28 -7.20
C ASP A 79 14.08 -3.13 -6.19
N LEU A 80 13.64 -3.44 -4.97
CA LEU A 80 13.58 -2.44 -3.90
C LEU A 80 14.99 -1.97 -3.51
N LYS A 81 15.96 -2.89 -3.47
CA LYS A 81 17.35 -2.51 -3.17
C LYS A 81 17.92 -1.60 -4.24
N VAL A 82 17.70 -1.91 -5.51
CA VAL A 82 18.11 -1.05 -6.63
C VAL A 82 17.46 0.33 -6.51
N GLY A 83 16.17 0.40 -6.24
CA GLY A 83 15.46 1.67 -6.03
C GLY A 83 16.01 2.47 -4.85
N TYR A 84 16.33 1.80 -3.76
CA TYR A 84 16.96 2.43 -2.60
C TYR A 84 18.34 2.99 -2.93
N ASP A 85 19.20 2.21 -3.59
CA ASP A 85 20.55 2.63 -3.96
C ASP A 85 20.55 3.82 -4.93
N LYS A 86 19.54 3.91 -5.80
CA LYS A 86 19.34 5.04 -6.71
C LYS A 86 18.71 6.27 -6.05
N GLY A 87 18.17 6.14 -4.85
CA GLY A 87 17.44 7.21 -4.18
C GLY A 87 15.99 7.35 -4.59
N ASP A 88 15.42 6.38 -5.29
CA ASP A 88 14.00 6.39 -5.70
C ASP A 88 13.06 6.15 -4.52
N ILE A 89 13.49 5.36 -3.55
CA ILE A 89 12.82 5.19 -2.25
C ILE A 89 13.82 5.45 -1.12
N THR A 90 13.30 5.90 0.02
CA THR A 90 14.12 6.20 1.20
C THR A 90 13.95 5.12 2.26
N ARG A 91 14.88 5.14 3.24
CA ARG A 91 14.73 4.29 4.42
C ARG A 91 13.41 4.57 5.16
N ALA A 92 13.02 5.84 5.25
CA ALA A 92 11.76 6.21 5.88
C ALA A 92 10.54 5.58 5.19
N ASP A 93 10.54 5.49 3.85
CA ASP A 93 9.48 4.83 3.10
C ASP A 93 9.36 3.34 3.49
N LEU A 94 10.51 2.65 3.57
CA LEU A 94 10.55 1.23 3.94
C LEU A 94 10.19 1.01 5.41
N GLU A 95 10.67 1.86 6.31
CA GLU A 95 10.33 1.78 7.73
C GLU A 95 8.84 1.98 7.97
N LEU A 96 8.19 2.85 7.20
CA LEU A 96 6.76 3.08 7.29
C LEU A 96 5.96 1.82 6.92
N CYS A 97 6.37 1.11 5.87
CA CYS A 97 5.77 -0.18 5.50
C CYS A 97 5.91 -1.21 6.64
N VAL A 98 7.12 -1.37 7.15
CA VAL A 98 7.41 -2.30 8.26
C VAL A 98 6.60 -1.95 9.50
N LYS A 99 6.52 -0.66 9.84
CA LYS A 99 5.74 -0.18 10.97
C LYS A 99 4.26 -0.61 10.87
N ARG A 100 3.65 -0.40 9.71
CA ARG A 100 2.23 -0.77 9.51
C ARG A 100 2.00 -2.27 9.57
N ILE A 101 2.93 -3.07 9.05
CA ILE A 101 2.88 -4.53 9.16
C ILE A 101 2.98 -4.97 10.63
N LEU A 102 3.93 -4.42 11.38
CA LEU A 102 4.11 -4.75 12.79
C LEU A 102 2.90 -4.32 13.63
N GLU A 103 2.34 -3.16 13.38
CA GLU A 103 1.12 -2.69 14.07
C GLU A 103 -0.06 -3.64 13.83
N MET A 104 -0.18 -4.19 12.62
CA MET A 104 -1.21 -5.18 12.31
C MET A 104 -0.98 -6.47 13.09
N PHE A 105 0.25 -6.98 13.14
CA PHE A 105 0.57 -8.16 13.94
C PHE A 105 0.32 -7.97 15.43
N MET A 106 0.57 -6.80 15.95
CA MET A 106 0.30 -6.51 17.37
C MET A 106 -1.19 -6.59 17.72
N LYS A 107 -2.07 -6.36 16.76
CA LYS A 107 -3.52 -6.54 16.96
C LYS A 107 -3.92 -8.00 17.12
N LEU A 108 -3.08 -8.93 16.68
CA LEU A 108 -3.31 -10.36 16.81
C LEU A 108 -2.83 -10.94 18.15
N ALA A 109 -2.07 -10.17 18.89
CA ALA A 109 -1.48 -10.62 20.17
C ALA A 109 -2.47 -10.53 21.33
#